data_c620b3d0a87570fa5eaa2942897a777c
#
_entry.id   c620b3d0a87570fa5eaa2942897a777c
#
_cell.length_a   1.000
_cell.length_b   1.000
_cell.length_c   1.000
_cell.angle_alpha   90.00
_cell.angle_beta   90.00
_cell.angle_gamma   90.00
#
_symmetry.space_group_name_H-M   'P 1'
#
loop_
_entity.id
_entity.type
_entity.pdbx_description
1 polymer ?
#
loop_
_entity_poly.entity_id
_entity_poly.type
_entity_poly.pdbx_seq_one_letter_code
_entity_poly.pdbx_strand_id
1 'polypeptide(L)'
;MTPAADSTPETIHNRIAMLRVERGITRRELAEGLGVHYQTVGYLERGEYSPSLHLALRIARFFDVPIEVVFSLEPFPRMGSEARLRGRVPGHGA
;
A
#
# COMPACT_ATOMS: atom_id res chain seq x y z
N MET A 1 -11.11 25.09 -2.18
CA MET A 1 -11.25 24.00 -1.49
C MET A 1 -10.90 24.17 -0.09
N THR A 2 -11.61 23.71 0.78
CA THR A 2 -11.32 23.96 2.08
C THR A 2 -11.35 22.75 2.85
N PRO A 3 -10.28 22.23 3.04
CA PRO A 3 -10.15 21.05 3.74
C PRO A 3 -10.39 21.19 5.18
N ALA A 4 -10.63 22.31 5.56
CA ALA A 4 -10.70 22.47 6.95
C ALA A 4 -11.84 21.77 7.57
N ALA A 5 -12.73 21.41 6.79
CA ALA A 5 -13.84 20.74 7.34
C ALA A 5 -13.44 19.49 8.01
N ASP A 6 -12.34 18.92 7.63
CA ASP A 6 -11.95 17.73 8.21
C ASP A 6 -11.08 17.93 9.31
N SER A 7 -11.48 17.71 10.46
CA SER A 7 -10.57 17.76 11.54
C SER A 7 -9.85 16.47 11.68
N THR A 8 -10.30 15.42 11.12
CA THR A 8 -9.66 14.12 11.29
C THR A 8 -8.98 13.72 10.01
N PRO A 9 -7.69 13.50 10.04
CA PRO A 9 -7.01 13.11 8.82
C PRO A 9 -7.47 11.74 8.38
N GLU A 10 -7.58 11.60 7.09
CA GLU A 10 -7.91 10.32 6.52
C GLU A 10 -6.73 9.40 6.60
N THR A 11 -6.97 8.15 6.90
CA THR A 11 -5.91 7.16 6.94
C THR A 11 -5.63 6.66 5.55
N ILE A 12 -4.35 6.56 5.21
CA ILE A 12 -3.97 5.96 3.95
C ILE A 12 -3.55 4.54 4.24
N HIS A 13 -4.21 3.60 3.61
CA HIS A 13 -3.90 2.19 3.76
C HIS A 13 -2.92 1.77 2.68
N ASN A 14 -2.08 0.80 2.97
CA ASN A 14 -1.12 0.37 1.96
C ASN A 14 -0.88 -1.14 2.01
N ARG A 15 -0.36 -1.66 0.92
CA ARG A 15 0.00 -3.06 0.79
C ARG A 15 1.50 -3.23 0.64
N ILE A 16 2.29 -2.30 1.14
CA ILE A 16 3.74 -2.36 0.95
C ILE A 16 4.31 -3.64 1.55
N ALA A 17 3.92 -3.95 2.79
CA ALA A 17 4.45 -5.15 3.43
C ALA A 17 4.05 -6.40 2.68
N MET A 18 2.82 -6.48 2.20
CA MET A 18 2.37 -7.64 1.48
C MET A 18 3.15 -7.81 0.19
N LEU A 19 3.32 -6.72 -0.56
CA LEU A 19 4.05 -6.78 -1.82
C LEU A 19 5.51 -7.15 -1.58
N ARG A 20 6.09 -6.60 -0.51
CA ARG A 20 7.47 -6.90 -0.18
C ARG A 20 7.64 -8.38 0.13
N VAL A 21 6.77 -8.91 0.97
CA VAL A 21 6.86 -10.31 1.37
C VAL A 21 6.60 -11.22 0.17
N GLU A 22 5.67 -10.86 -0.67
CA GLU A 22 5.42 -11.61 -1.89
C GLU A 22 6.65 -11.71 -2.77
N ARG A 23 7.45 -10.67 -2.82
CA ARG A 23 8.64 -10.66 -3.64
C ARG A 23 9.84 -11.24 -2.91
N GLY A 24 9.66 -11.64 -1.66
CA GLY A 24 10.75 -12.28 -0.91
C GLY A 24 11.88 -11.33 -0.57
N ILE A 25 11.60 -10.05 -0.41
CA ILE A 25 12.66 -9.10 -0.10
C ILE A 25 12.50 -8.56 1.31
N THR A 26 13.62 -8.18 1.90
CA THR A 26 13.62 -7.64 3.25
C THR A 26 13.32 -6.15 3.22
N ARG A 27 13.02 -5.59 4.40
CA ARG A 27 12.87 -4.14 4.49
C ARG A 27 14.13 -3.41 4.07
N ARG A 28 15.29 -3.97 4.40
CA ARG A 28 16.54 -3.34 3.99
C ARG A 28 16.70 -3.32 2.49
N GLU A 29 16.34 -4.41 1.85
CA GLU A 29 16.43 -4.47 0.40
C GLU A 29 15.48 -3.48 -0.25
N LEU A 30 14.27 -3.35 0.28
CA LEU A 30 13.34 -2.38 -0.24
C LEU A 30 13.86 -0.96 -0.01
N ALA A 31 14.40 -0.72 1.17
CA ALA A 31 14.95 0.59 1.48
C ALA A 31 16.07 0.97 0.53
N GLU A 32 16.92 0.03 0.22
CA GLU A 32 18.00 0.28 -0.73
C GLU A 32 17.45 0.60 -2.11
N GLY A 33 16.45 -0.13 -2.54
CA GLY A 33 15.87 0.13 -3.84
C GLY A 33 15.16 1.47 -3.92
N LEU A 34 14.65 1.95 -2.80
CA LEU A 34 13.96 3.23 -2.77
C LEU A 34 14.88 4.39 -2.40
N GLY A 35 16.06 4.10 -1.90
CA GLY A 35 16.97 5.16 -1.48
C GLY A 35 16.54 5.81 -0.17
N VAL A 36 15.94 5.05 0.73
CA VAL A 36 15.54 5.58 2.04
C VAL A 36 16.11 4.71 3.13
N HIS A 37 16.04 5.19 4.37
CA HIS A 37 16.51 4.41 5.50
C HIS A 37 15.54 3.25 5.75
N TYR A 38 16.07 2.13 6.22
CA TYR A 38 15.20 0.96 6.38
C TYR A 38 14.13 1.19 7.44
N GLN A 39 14.38 2.05 8.42
CA GLN A 39 13.35 2.35 9.40
C GLN A 39 12.18 3.07 8.76
N THR A 40 12.44 3.85 7.72
CA THR A 40 11.37 4.52 7.00
C THR A 40 10.42 3.50 6.37
N VAL A 41 10.95 2.38 5.89
CA VAL A 41 10.11 1.34 5.34
C VAL A 41 9.17 0.80 6.40
N GLY A 42 9.66 0.59 7.61
CA GLY A 42 8.81 0.13 8.70
C GLY A 42 7.70 1.11 9.00
N TYR A 43 8.01 2.40 9.05
CA TYR A 43 7.00 3.42 9.31
C TYR A 43 5.97 3.46 8.18
N LEU A 44 6.43 3.33 6.93
CA LEU A 44 5.52 3.30 5.80
C LEU A 44 4.58 2.11 5.88
N GLU A 45 5.13 0.95 6.19
CA GLU A 45 4.31 -0.27 6.23
C GLU A 45 3.24 -0.21 7.31
N ARG A 46 3.55 0.44 8.41
CA ARG A 46 2.58 0.54 9.49
C ARG A 46 1.62 1.72 9.34
N GLY A 47 1.79 2.50 8.31
CA GLY A 47 0.94 3.66 8.11
C GLY A 47 1.27 4.82 9.02
N GLU A 48 2.44 4.81 9.62
CA GLU A 48 2.84 5.86 10.55
C GLU A 48 3.52 7.02 9.86
N TYR A 49 3.74 6.90 8.58
CA TYR A 49 4.39 7.92 7.80
C TYR A 49 3.77 7.94 6.41
N SER A 50 3.25 9.08 6.04
CA SER A 50 2.65 9.23 4.71
C SER A 50 3.74 9.67 3.74
N PRO A 51 3.99 8.90 2.70
CA PRO A 51 5.04 9.28 1.78
C PRO A 51 4.64 10.48 0.94
N SER A 52 5.63 11.21 0.46
CA SER A 52 5.36 12.23 -0.53
C SER A 52 4.83 11.54 -1.78
N LEU A 53 4.20 12.30 -2.63
CA LEU A 53 3.73 11.74 -3.88
C LEU A 53 4.90 11.16 -4.67
N HIS A 54 6.02 11.83 -4.66
CA HIS A 54 7.20 11.34 -5.38
C HIS A 54 7.62 9.96 -4.86
N LEU A 55 7.70 9.82 -3.55
CA LEU A 55 8.08 8.53 -2.98
C LEU A 55 7.01 7.48 -3.25
N ALA A 56 5.75 7.86 -3.18
CA ALA A 56 4.67 6.90 -3.45
C ALA A 56 4.76 6.37 -4.88
N LEU A 57 5.04 7.24 -5.82
CA LEU A 57 5.17 6.79 -7.21
C LEU A 57 6.41 5.92 -7.40
N ARG A 58 7.49 6.22 -6.67
CA ARG A 58 8.67 5.39 -6.75
C ARG A 58 8.41 4.00 -6.16
N ILE A 59 7.61 3.93 -5.11
CA ILE A 59 7.25 2.64 -4.52
C ILE A 59 6.45 1.82 -5.52
N ALA A 60 5.46 2.44 -6.15
CA ALA A 60 4.64 1.73 -7.13
C ALA A 60 5.51 1.25 -8.29
N ARG A 61 6.44 2.08 -8.72
CA ARG A 61 7.33 1.69 -9.82
C ARG A 61 8.26 0.56 -9.40
N PHE A 62 8.73 0.59 -8.16
CA PHE A 62 9.60 -0.48 -7.67
C PHE A 62 8.90 -1.83 -7.77
N PHE A 63 7.63 -1.86 -7.39
CA PHE A 63 6.86 -3.11 -7.45
C PHE A 63 6.23 -3.35 -8.81
N ASP A 64 6.36 -2.38 -9.72
CA ASP A 64 5.82 -2.50 -11.07
C ASP A 64 4.31 -2.73 -11.05
N VAL A 65 3.62 -1.95 -10.26
CA VAL A 65 2.15 -2.02 -10.17
C VAL A 65 1.61 -0.60 -10.18
N PRO A 66 0.34 -0.43 -10.51
CA PRO A 66 -0.28 0.88 -10.41
C PRO A 66 -0.29 1.35 -8.96
N ILE A 67 -0.25 2.65 -8.76
CA ILE A 67 -0.19 3.19 -7.40
C ILE A 67 -1.41 2.78 -6.60
N GLU A 68 -2.54 2.59 -7.24
CA GLU A 68 -3.76 2.20 -6.53
C GLU A 68 -3.67 0.78 -5.96
N VAL A 69 -2.74 -0.02 -6.45
CA VAL A 69 -2.53 -1.33 -5.88
C VAL A 69 -1.78 -1.21 -4.56
N VAL A 70 -0.96 -0.18 -4.42
CA VAL A 70 -0.15 0.00 -3.23
C VAL A 70 -0.85 0.78 -2.15
N PHE A 71 -1.56 1.84 -2.53
CA PHE A 71 -2.15 2.77 -1.56
C PHE A 71 -3.63 2.97 -1.82
N SER A 72 -4.39 3.19 -0.75
CA SER A 72 -5.82 3.43 -0.88
C SER A 72 -6.31 4.23 0.31
N LEU A 73 -7.35 5.01 0.10
CA LEU A 73 -8.03 5.68 1.20
C LEU A 73 -9.04 4.75 1.86
N GLU A 74 -9.27 3.59 1.25
CA GLU A 74 -10.18 2.60 1.81
C GLU A 74 -9.38 1.40 2.28
N PRO A 75 -9.82 0.71 3.30
CA PRO A 75 -9.11 -0.50 3.72
C PRO A 75 -9.09 -1.51 2.59
N PHE A 76 -7.98 -2.18 2.45
CA PHE A 76 -7.90 -3.25 1.46
C PHE A 76 -8.64 -4.48 1.97
N PRO A 77 -9.23 -5.27 1.07
CA PRO A 77 -9.92 -6.47 1.49
C PRO A 77 -8.97 -7.46 2.12
N ARG A 78 -9.48 -8.22 3.07
CA ARG A 78 -8.67 -9.25 3.68
C ARG A 78 -8.53 -10.39 2.73
N MET A 79 -7.32 -10.93 2.67
CA MET A 79 -7.06 -11.96 1.74
C MET A 79 -7.90 -13.16 2.05
N GLY A 80 -8.13 -13.95 2.26
CA GLY A 80 -8.91 -15.11 2.46
C GLY A 80 -10.40 -14.88 2.37
N SER A 81 -10.95 -14.06 3.22
CA SER A 81 -12.40 -13.93 3.24
C SER A 81 -12.90 -13.11 2.08
N GLU A 82 -12.24 -12.03 1.77
CA GLU A 82 -12.74 -11.21 0.70
C GLU A 82 -12.53 -11.89 -0.65
N ALA A 83 -11.43 -12.55 -0.81
CA ALA A 83 -11.20 -13.25 -2.04
C ALA A 83 -12.20 -14.34 -2.26
N ARG A 84 -12.61 -15.01 -1.19
CA ARG A 84 -13.59 -16.04 -1.33
C ARG A 84 -14.93 -15.48 -1.70
N LEU A 85 -15.32 -14.36 -1.14
CA LEU A 85 -16.57 -13.75 -1.52
C LEU A 85 -16.55 -13.33 -2.97
N ARG A 86 -15.44 -12.77 -3.41
CA ARG A 86 -15.38 -12.37 -4.77
C ARG A 86 -15.41 -13.52 -5.70
N GLY A 87 -14.84 -14.60 -5.32
CA GLY A 87 -14.84 -15.75 -6.15
C GLY A 87 -16.20 -16.30 -6.38
N ARG A 88 -17.15 -15.98 -5.50
CA ARG A 88 -18.47 -16.45 -5.71
C ARG A 88 -19.29 -15.52 -6.50
N VAL A 89 -18.85 -14.36 -6.68
CA VAL A 89 -19.60 -13.45 -7.48
C VAL A 89 -19.51 -13.93 -8.85
N PRO A 90 -20.57 -14.17 -9.35
CA PRO A 90 -20.54 -14.77 -10.63
C PRO A 90 -19.89 -13.97 -11.57
N GLY A 91 -19.64 -13.65 -11.50
CA GLY A 91 -19.09 -13.30 -12.31
C GLY A 91 -18.06 -13.32 -12.65
N HIS A 92 -17.99 -13.40 -12.48
CA HIS A 92 -17.24 -13.50 -12.69
C HIS A 92 -17.19 -14.24 -12.96
N GLY A 93 -17.40 -14.40 -12.97
CA GLY A 93 -17.48 -15.12 -13.17
C GLY A 93 -17.88 -15.37 -13.35
N ALA A 94 -18.09 -15.29 -13.42
CA ALA A 94 -18.62 -15.68 -13.63
C ALA A 94 -18.72 -15.58 -13.74
#